data_cc6275dff6aaf416ae7be68877ac7b50
#
_entry.id   cc6275dff6aaf416ae7be68877ac7b50
#
_cell.length_a   1.000
_cell.length_b   1.000
_cell.length_c   1.000
_cell.angle_alpha   90.00
_cell.angle_beta   90.00
_cell.angle_gamma   90.00
#
_symmetry.space_group_name_H-M   'P 1'
#
loop_
_entity.id
_entity.type
_entity.pdbx_description
1 polymer ?
#
loop_
_entity_poly.entity_id
_entity_poly.type
_entity_poly.pdbx_seq_one_letter_code
_entity_poly.pdbx_strand_id
1 'polypeptide(L)'
;MSKTSQIIIAIVAVIVLALVGGWFGAGFRSGGAAGGTENGAWIQKIKSQGELRVGIASAPPMTGEQPDGTMGGPNVLPLQNLADEMGVKFTPVAAEWSKMVSGLQADRFDVGAYLDATTERSLAIQFTDPVYTYEGVWIVKADSGLKSTDDIIKSGKPVAVASGTSYERRVQEFNIDMVSAEAIPQSITAMEAGRAVAAFGDLPTLADAAQKNTSLKIVRPNPVIFKSDSNYGVSPDIDARSLQVLNIAIQNAKNDGSFQAALDKAGVVDPADLGDLEMK
;
A
#
# COMPACT_ATOMS: atom_id res chain seq x y z
N MET A 1 -13.08 7.29 80.25
CA MET A 1 -13.78 7.64 78.95
C MET A 1 -15.14 6.96 78.99
N SER A 2 -16.21 7.68 78.76
CA SER A 2 -17.56 7.10 78.73
C SER A 2 -17.75 6.20 77.49
N LYS A 3 -18.65 5.23 77.58
CA LYS A 3 -19.01 4.33 76.51
C LYS A 3 -19.42 5.13 75.23
N THR A 4 -20.03 6.29 75.41
CA THR A 4 -20.42 7.22 74.35
C THR A 4 -19.22 7.82 73.64
N SER A 5 -18.10 8.16 74.29
CA SER A 5 -16.86 8.66 73.71
C SER A 5 -16.14 7.61 72.85
N GLN A 6 -16.21 6.34 73.24
CA GLN A 6 -15.61 5.23 72.49
C GLN A 6 -16.38 4.93 71.20
N ILE A 7 -17.71 5.06 71.19
CA ILE A 7 -18.55 4.87 70.02
C ILE A 7 -18.33 6.01 69.00
N ILE A 8 -18.20 7.25 69.44
CA ILE A 8 -17.94 8.40 68.55
C ILE A 8 -16.57 8.27 67.94
N ILE A 9 -15.54 7.84 68.64
CA ILE A 9 -14.18 7.64 68.08
C ILE A 9 -14.19 6.49 67.04
N ALA A 10 -14.95 5.41 67.33
CA ALA A 10 -15.08 4.29 66.40
C ALA A 10 -15.78 4.70 65.05
N ILE A 11 -16.85 5.52 65.20
CA ILE A 11 -17.58 6.02 63.98
C ILE A 11 -16.72 6.98 63.15
N VAL A 12 -15.97 7.88 63.81
CA VAL A 12 -15.07 8.80 63.12
C VAL A 12 -13.92 8.02 62.42
N ALA A 13 -13.37 6.99 63.05
CA ALA A 13 -12.33 6.16 62.45
C ALA A 13 -12.84 5.39 61.20
N VAL A 14 -14.06 4.88 61.22
CA VAL A 14 -14.69 4.19 60.07
C VAL A 14 -14.95 5.17 58.94
N ILE A 15 -15.39 6.39 59.21
CA ILE A 15 -15.63 7.42 58.18
C ILE A 15 -14.29 7.86 57.55
N VAL A 16 -13.24 8.05 58.33
CA VAL A 16 -11.90 8.42 57.82
C VAL A 16 -11.32 7.29 57.00
N LEU A 17 -11.46 6.03 57.41
CA LEU A 17 -11.01 4.88 56.60
C LEU A 17 -11.82 4.71 55.30
N ALA A 18 -13.13 5.02 55.31
CA ALA A 18 -13.95 4.99 54.10
C ALA A 18 -13.56 6.11 53.10
N LEU A 19 -13.23 7.30 53.61
CA LEU A 19 -12.80 8.43 52.75
C LEU A 19 -11.38 8.22 52.20
N VAL A 20 -10.45 7.69 52.97
CA VAL A 20 -9.09 7.38 52.51
C VAL A 20 -9.09 6.14 51.61
N GLY A 21 -9.86 5.11 51.94
CA GLY A 21 -10.01 3.91 51.12
C GLY A 21 -10.72 4.21 49.79
N GLY A 22 -11.68 5.15 49.77
CA GLY A 22 -12.34 5.60 48.53
C GLY A 22 -11.39 6.36 47.60
N TRP A 23 -10.45 7.11 48.14
CA TRP A 23 -9.47 7.85 47.34
C TRP A 23 -8.36 6.94 46.78
N PHE A 24 -7.92 5.92 47.53
CA PHE A 24 -6.98 4.92 47.03
C PHE A 24 -7.64 3.87 46.14
N GLY A 25 -8.94 3.58 46.31
CA GLY A 25 -9.70 2.67 45.45
C GLY A 25 -10.06 3.26 44.11
N ALA A 26 -10.18 4.59 44.01
CA ALA A 26 -10.40 5.28 42.73
C ALA A 26 -9.13 5.33 41.85
N GLY A 27 -7.93 5.23 42.45
CA GLY A 27 -6.65 5.23 41.73
C GLY A 27 -6.26 3.87 41.12
N PHE A 28 -6.87 2.75 41.60
CA PHE A 28 -6.55 1.41 41.09
C PHE A 28 -7.57 0.83 40.09
N ARG A 29 -8.54 1.63 39.61
CA ARG A 29 -9.45 1.29 38.52
C ARG A 29 -9.15 2.03 37.23
N SER A 30 -7.93 2.51 37.06
CA SER A 30 -7.39 2.83 35.74
C SER A 30 -6.67 1.60 35.16
N GLY A 31 -7.26 0.43 35.28
CA GLY A 31 -7.08 -0.64 34.34
C GLY A 31 -7.70 -0.14 33.00
N GLY A 32 -6.85 0.25 32.08
CA GLY A 32 -7.13 0.79 30.76
C GLY A 32 -8.48 0.43 30.16
N ALA A 33 -9.48 1.26 30.38
CA ALA A 33 -10.27 1.64 29.25
C ALA A 33 -9.29 2.45 28.40
N ALA A 34 -8.69 1.82 27.40
CA ALA A 34 -8.24 2.55 26.24
C ALA A 34 -9.43 3.43 25.86
N GLY A 35 -9.36 4.71 26.19
CA GLY A 35 -10.28 5.71 25.68
C GLY A 35 -10.08 5.69 24.16
N GLY A 36 -10.77 4.76 23.51
CA GLY A 36 -10.88 4.74 22.07
C GLY A 36 -11.45 6.10 21.72
N THR A 37 -10.63 6.97 21.17
CA THR A 37 -11.09 8.22 20.58
C THR A 37 -12.24 7.85 19.67
N GLU A 38 -13.37 8.56 19.74
CA GLU A 38 -14.59 8.23 19.00
C GLU A 38 -14.34 7.94 17.52
N ASN A 39 -13.28 8.48 16.95
CA ASN A 39 -12.90 8.38 15.53
C ASN A 39 -11.62 7.59 15.23
N GLY A 40 -10.96 6.97 16.22
CA GLY A 40 -9.63 6.39 16.05
C GLY A 40 -8.49 7.43 16.11
N ALA A 41 -7.36 7.05 16.70
CA ALA A 41 -6.26 7.99 16.96
C ALA A 41 -5.60 8.49 15.67
N TRP A 42 -5.41 7.58 14.68
CA TRP A 42 -4.81 7.93 13.40
C TRP A 42 -5.72 8.88 12.60
N ILE A 43 -7.05 8.61 12.54
CA ILE A 43 -8.00 9.53 11.87
C ILE A 43 -7.99 10.92 12.52
N GLN A 44 -7.93 10.98 13.85
CA GLN A 44 -7.85 12.28 14.54
C GLN A 44 -6.56 13.01 14.22
N LYS A 45 -5.42 12.32 14.12
CA LYS A 45 -4.16 12.89 13.64
C LYS A 45 -4.36 13.51 12.26
N ILE A 46 -4.91 12.76 11.27
CA ILE A 46 -5.14 13.23 9.90
C ILE A 46 -6.06 14.48 9.90
N LYS A 47 -7.16 14.45 10.65
CA LYS A 47 -8.06 15.61 10.77
C LYS A 47 -7.39 16.83 11.40
N SER A 48 -6.56 16.63 12.41
CA SER A 48 -5.87 17.72 13.10
C SER A 48 -4.77 18.38 12.26
N GLN A 49 -4.09 17.61 11.41
CA GLN A 49 -3.09 18.14 10.48
C GLN A 49 -3.72 18.72 9.20
N GLY A 50 -5.01 18.45 8.93
CA GLY A 50 -5.77 18.99 7.81
C GLY A 50 -5.43 18.38 6.45
N GLU A 51 -4.63 17.31 6.41
CA GLU A 51 -4.24 16.64 5.18
C GLU A 51 -4.01 15.13 5.39
N LEU A 52 -4.24 14.36 4.31
CA LEU A 52 -3.86 12.95 4.18
C LEU A 52 -2.68 12.88 3.20
N ARG A 53 -1.48 12.62 3.73
CA ARG A 53 -0.25 12.50 2.93
C ARG A 53 -0.14 11.08 2.40
N VAL A 54 -0.02 10.93 1.07
CA VAL A 54 0.04 9.62 0.42
C VAL A 54 1.33 9.47 -0.36
N GLY A 55 2.17 8.52 0.04
CA GLY A 55 3.38 8.13 -0.68
C GLY A 55 3.03 7.40 -1.97
N ILE A 56 3.50 7.92 -3.10
CA ILE A 56 3.20 7.39 -4.44
C ILE A 56 4.50 7.15 -5.19
N ALA A 57 4.76 5.90 -5.56
CA ALA A 57 5.79 5.52 -6.50
C ALA A 57 5.22 5.37 -7.91
N SER A 58 6.08 5.50 -8.94
CA SER A 58 5.64 5.48 -10.33
C SER A 58 5.39 4.07 -10.84
N ALA A 59 4.14 3.79 -11.18
CA ALA A 59 3.63 2.60 -11.86
C ALA A 59 2.40 2.98 -12.70
N PRO A 60 2.57 3.81 -13.78
CA PRO A 60 1.43 4.20 -14.61
C PRO A 60 0.83 2.99 -15.32
N PRO A 61 -0.50 2.94 -15.53
CA PRO A 61 -1.48 3.99 -15.23
C PRO A 61 -2.01 3.95 -13.78
N MET A 62 -1.60 2.93 -12.96
CA MET A 62 -2.16 2.72 -11.61
C MET A 62 -1.80 3.81 -10.61
N THR A 63 -0.53 4.23 -10.63
CA THR A 63 0.01 5.32 -9.80
C THR A 63 1.09 6.08 -10.54
N GLY A 64 1.26 7.37 -10.28
CA GLY A 64 2.32 8.19 -10.87
C GLY A 64 1.87 9.58 -11.26
N GLU A 65 2.70 10.25 -12.05
CA GLU A 65 2.36 11.57 -12.60
C GLU A 65 1.25 11.43 -13.64
N GLN A 66 0.20 12.22 -13.47
CA GLN A 66 -0.94 12.30 -14.36
C GLN A 66 -0.69 13.34 -15.48
N PRO A 67 -1.48 13.34 -16.57
CA PRO A 67 -1.29 14.29 -17.67
C PRO A 67 -1.38 15.77 -17.27
N ASP A 68 -1.99 16.08 -16.15
CA ASP A 68 -2.09 17.44 -15.58
C ASP A 68 -0.90 17.79 -14.64
N GLY A 69 0.10 16.92 -14.53
CA GLY A 69 1.27 17.09 -13.68
C GLY A 69 1.04 16.76 -12.21
N THR A 70 -0.15 16.31 -11.82
CA THR A 70 -0.41 15.87 -10.44
C THR A 70 0.03 14.41 -10.24
N MET A 71 0.40 14.06 -9.01
CA MET A 71 0.63 12.67 -8.64
C MET A 71 -0.70 12.02 -8.25
N GLY A 72 -1.02 10.88 -8.85
CA GLY A 72 -2.31 10.23 -8.62
C GLY A 72 -2.43 8.88 -9.32
N GLY A 73 -3.62 8.58 -9.81
CA GLY A 73 -3.98 7.36 -10.56
C GLY A 73 -5.12 6.58 -9.91
N PRO A 74 -5.69 5.58 -10.61
CA PRO A 74 -6.83 4.80 -10.12
C PRO A 74 -6.61 4.22 -8.72
N ASN A 75 -5.42 3.73 -8.43
CA ASN A 75 -5.15 3.07 -7.15
C ASN A 75 -5.33 3.98 -5.93
N VAL A 76 -5.19 5.30 -6.07
CA VAL A 76 -5.35 6.23 -4.95
C VAL A 76 -6.74 6.85 -4.84
N LEU A 77 -7.67 6.52 -5.75
CA LEU A 77 -9.04 7.04 -5.72
C LEU A 77 -9.77 6.80 -4.38
N PRO A 78 -9.72 5.59 -3.76
CA PRO A 78 -10.34 5.38 -2.46
C PRO A 78 -9.80 6.32 -1.36
N LEU A 79 -8.52 6.68 -1.43
CA LEU A 79 -7.90 7.62 -0.47
C LEU A 79 -8.28 9.08 -0.76
N GLN A 80 -8.47 9.44 -2.02
CA GLN A 80 -8.99 10.77 -2.41
C GLN A 80 -10.41 10.95 -1.89
N ASN A 81 -11.29 9.97 -2.14
CA ASN A 81 -12.66 9.96 -1.63
C ASN A 81 -12.68 10.06 -0.09
N LEU A 82 -11.83 9.28 0.59
CA LEU A 82 -11.73 9.33 2.04
C LEU A 82 -11.26 10.70 2.56
N ALA A 83 -10.30 11.33 1.89
CA ALA A 83 -9.85 12.68 2.25
C ALA A 83 -10.99 13.71 2.13
N ASP A 84 -11.77 13.63 1.05
CA ASP A 84 -12.94 14.49 0.81
C ASP A 84 -14.01 14.25 1.89
N GLU A 85 -14.35 13.00 2.22
CA GLU A 85 -15.28 12.65 3.28
C GLU A 85 -14.83 13.12 4.68
N MET A 86 -13.53 13.11 4.94
CA MET A 86 -12.98 13.63 6.18
C MET A 86 -12.88 15.17 6.22
N GLY A 87 -13.05 15.85 5.08
CA GLY A 87 -12.87 17.29 4.93
C GLY A 87 -11.40 17.72 5.06
N VAL A 88 -10.45 16.88 4.62
CA VAL A 88 -9.01 17.17 4.64
C VAL A 88 -8.45 17.17 3.22
N LYS A 89 -7.28 17.80 3.04
CA LYS A 89 -6.60 17.81 1.75
C LYS A 89 -5.98 16.45 1.45
N PHE A 90 -6.16 15.92 0.23
CA PHE A 90 -5.31 14.85 -0.30
C PHE A 90 -3.97 15.43 -0.75
N THR A 91 -2.86 14.96 -0.15
CA THR A 91 -1.51 15.45 -0.44
C THR A 91 -0.62 14.31 -0.94
N PRO A 92 -0.41 14.20 -2.25
CA PRO A 92 0.49 13.19 -2.80
C PRO A 92 1.95 13.54 -2.49
N VAL A 93 2.73 12.52 -2.12
CA VAL A 93 4.17 12.62 -1.84
C VAL A 93 4.91 11.65 -2.76
N ALA A 94 5.72 12.16 -3.67
CA ALA A 94 6.53 11.30 -4.53
C ALA A 94 7.50 10.46 -3.69
N ALA A 95 7.58 9.17 -3.97
CA ALA A 95 8.41 8.23 -3.24
C ALA A 95 8.98 7.16 -4.18
N GLU A 96 10.09 6.55 -3.77
CA GLU A 96 10.65 5.37 -4.43
C GLU A 96 10.14 4.09 -3.73
N TRP A 97 10.00 2.99 -4.47
CA TRP A 97 9.57 1.70 -3.91
C TRP A 97 10.43 1.26 -2.73
N SER A 98 11.73 1.39 -2.84
CA SER A 98 12.71 1.05 -1.79
C SER A 98 12.59 1.92 -0.52
N LYS A 99 11.91 3.05 -0.60
CA LYS A 99 11.73 4.02 0.50
C LYS A 99 10.32 4.02 1.11
N MET A 100 9.39 3.24 0.57
CA MET A 100 8.00 3.25 1.04
C MET A 100 7.86 2.85 2.51
N VAL A 101 8.43 1.72 2.91
CA VAL A 101 8.34 1.23 4.30
C VAL A 101 9.02 2.20 5.27
N SER A 102 10.26 2.62 4.96
CA SER A 102 10.98 3.58 5.80
C SER A 102 10.34 4.96 5.84
N GLY A 103 9.66 5.37 4.77
CA GLY A 103 8.90 6.62 4.72
C GLY A 103 7.70 6.62 5.66
N LEU A 104 6.96 5.51 5.73
CA LEU A 104 5.86 5.30 6.69
C LEU A 104 6.36 5.30 8.13
N GLN A 105 7.46 4.58 8.41
CA GLN A 105 8.06 4.53 9.75
C GLN A 105 8.60 5.89 10.21
N ALA A 106 9.08 6.71 9.27
CA ALA A 106 9.61 8.05 9.53
C ALA A 106 8.54 9.17 9.45
N ASP A 107 7.25 8.80 9.35
CA ASP A 107 6.12 9.75 9.26
C ASP A 107 6.25 10.77 8.11
N ARG A 108 6.87 10.39 7.00
CA ARG A 108 6.98 11.23 5.80
C ARG A 108 5.66 11.33 5.04
N PHE A 109 4.85 10.29 5.12
CA PHE A 109 3.48 10.20 4.62
C PHE A 109 2.68 9.23 5.51
N ASP A 110 1.37 9.36 5.46
CA ASP A 110 0.45 8.62 6.34
C ASP A 110 0.06 7.27 5.74
N VAL A 111 0.06 7.18 4.40
CA VAL A 111 -0.29 5.97 3.63
C VAL A 111 0.71 5.80 2.49
N GLY A 112 1.16 4.58 2.25
CA GLY A 112 1.91 4.19 1.05
C GLY A 112 1.00 3.45 0.08
N ALA A 113 0.81 3.97 -1.13
CA ALA A 113 -0.09 3.38 -2.12
C ALA A 113 0.57 2.28 -2.96
N TYR A 114 -0.26 1.34 -3.47
CA TYR A 114 0.11 0.30 -4.43
C TYR A 114 1.22 -0.64 -3.94
N LEU A 115 1.17 -1.05 -2.66
CA LEU A 115 2.17 -1.94 -2.05
C LEU A 115 1.67 -3.38 -1.95
N ASP A 116 2.54 -4.33 -2.28
CA ASP A 116 2.30 -5.75 -1.97
C ASP A 116 2.46 -6.00 -0.47
N ALA A 117 1.46 -6.65 0.13
CA ALA A 117 1.52 -7.12 1.50
C ALA A 117 2.40 -8.37 1.58
N THR A 118 3.70 -8.19 1.82
CA THR A 118 4.63 -9.31 2.04
C THR A 118 4.86 -9.53 3.53
N THR A 119 5.21 -10.77 3.92
CA THR A 119 5.55 -11.10 5.32
C THR A 119 6.63 -10.16 5.86
N GLU A 120 7.69 -9.91 5.08
CA GLU A 120 8.78 -9.02 5.48
C GLU A 120 8.29 -7.60 5.79
N ARG A 121 7.48 -7.01 4.89
CA ARG A 121 6.91 -5.68 5.10
C ARG A 121 5.92 -5.65 6.25
N SER A 122 5.14 -6.73 6.44
CA SER A 122 4.15 -6.84 7.53
C SER A 122 4.78 -6.92 8.92
N LEU A 123 6.07 -7.25 9.02
CA LEU A 123 6.82 -7.14 10.28
C LEU A 123 7.18 -5.69 10.63
N ALA A 124 7.10 -4.77 9.68
CA ALA A 124 7.55 -3.38 9.83
C ALA A 124 6.41 -2.35 9.74
N ILE A 125 5.33 -2.66 9.03
CA ILE A 125 4.15 -1.80 8.81
C ILE A 125 2.89 -2.65 8.80
N GLN A 126 1.71 -2.00 8.89
CA GLN A 126 0.43 -2.67 8.69
C GLN A 126 -0.10 -2.43 7.27
N PHE A 127 -1.04 -3.27 6.84
CA PHE A 127 -1.66 -3.21 5.53
C PHE A 127 -3.18 -3.18 5.64
N THR A 128 -3.81 -2.52 4.68
CA THR A 128 -5.26 -2.59 4.46
C THR A 128 -5.66 -3.90 3.77
N ASP A 129 -6.96 -4.10 3.59
CA ASP A 129 -7.50 -5.07 2.63
C ASP A 129 -7.00 -4.75 1.21
N PRO A 130 -7.06 -5.73 0.28
CA PRO A 130 -6.65 -5.56 -1.11
C PRO A 130 -7.44 -4.45 -1.83
N VAL A 131 -6.69 -3.57 -2.50
CA VAL A 131 -7.25 -2.55 -3.41
C VAL A 131 -7.44 -3.13 -4.81
N TYR A 132 -6.42 -3.82 -5.32
CA TYR A 132 -6.40 -4.37 -6.68
C TYR A 132 -5.54 -5.64 -6.72
N THR A 133 -5.95 -6.65 -7.49
CA THR A 133 -5.14 -7.86 -7.71
C THR A 133 -4.53 -7.83 -9.10
N TYR A 134 -3.26 -8.18 -9.23
CA TYR A 134 -2.53 -8.17 -10.49
C TYR A 134 -1.57 -9.36 -10.63
N GLU A 135 -1.16 -9.60 -11.89
CA GLU A 135 -0.12 -10.57 -12.24
C GLU A 135 1.16 -9.87 -12.64
N GLY A 136 2.30 -10.51 -12.38
CA GLY A 136 3.58 -10.12 -12.92
C GLY A 136 3.80 -10.71 -14.31
N VAL A 137 4.21 -9.87 -15.25
CA VAL A 137 4.49 -10.25 -16.64
C VAL A 137 5.84 -9.74 -17.09
N TRP A 138 6.33 -10.28 -18.18
CA TRP A 138 7.50 -9.75 -18.88
C TRP A 138 7.08 -8.79 -19.99
N ILE A 139 7.89 -7.78 -20.26
CA ILE A 139 7.86 -6.98 -21.47
C ILE A 139 9.18 -7.15 -22.20
N VAL A 140 9.11 -7.33 -23.51
CA VAL A 140 10.26 -7.55 -24.38
C VAL A 140 10.12 -6.77 -25.67
N LYS A 141 11.19 -6.61 -26.46
CA LYS A 141 11.08 -6.11 -27.85
C LYS A 141 10.26 -7.08 -28.69
N ALA A 142 9.36 -6.59 -29.52
CA ALA A 142 8.48 -7.41 -30.35
C ALA A 142 9.25 -8.36 -31.29
N ASP A 143 10.41 -7.91 -31.80
CA ASP A 143 11.30 -8.65 -32.66
C ASP A 143 12.34 -9.54 -31.96
N SER A 144 12.34 -9.58 -30.64
CA SER A 144 13.32 -10.32 -29.81
C SER A 144 13.31 -11.83 -30.01
N GLY A 145 12.22 -12.39 -30.53
CA GLY A 145 12.00 -13.84 -30.59
C GLY A 145 11.65 -14.51 -29.26
N LEU A 146 11.70 -13.79 -28.12
CA LEU A 146 11.37 -14.30 -26.78
C LEU A 146 9.85 -14.46 -26.67
N LYS A 147 9.40 -15.66 -26.22
CA LYS A 147 7.98 -16.03 -26.13
C LYS A 147 7.56 -16.60 -24.76
N SER A 148 8.53 -16.87 -23.89
CA SER A 148 8.28 -17.48 -22.61
C SER A 148 9.30 -17.04 -21.57
N THR A 149 9.00 -17.26 -20.28
CA THR A 149 9.96 -17.10 -19.18
C THR A 149 11.20 -17.96 -19.41
N ASP A 150 11.04 -19.17 -19.91
CA ASP A 150 12.13 -20.08 -20.24
C ASP A 150 13.08 -19.52 -21.31
N ASP A 151 12.55 -18.91 -22.36
CA ASP A 151 13.39 -18.26 -23.40
C ASP A 151 14.20 -17.12 -22.81
N ILE A 152 13.58 -16.33 -21.92
CA ILE A 152 14.24 -15.21 -21.25
C ILE A 152 15.38 -15.72 -20.37
N ILE A 153 15.13 -16.71 -19.53
CA ILE A 153 16.15 -17.31 -18.65
C ILE A 153 17.28 -17.96 -19.49
N LYS A 154 16.94 -18.77 -20.50
CA LYS A 154 17.91 -19.45 -21.36
C LYS A 154 18.73 -18.50 -22.22
N SER A 155 18.29 -17.26 -22.40
CA SER A 155 19.08 -16.25 -23.12
C SER A 155 20.42 -15.94 -22.44
N GLY A 156 20.53 -16.17 -21.12
CA GLY A 156 21.71 -15.88 -20.32
C GLY A 156 22.04 -14.39 -20.23
N LYS A 157 21.09 -13.52 -20.59
CA LYS A 157 21.28 -12.06 -20.59
C LYS A 157 20.54 -11.42 -19.42
N PRO A 158 20.96 -10.22 -18.97
CA PRO A 158 20.30 -9.53 -17.86
C PRO A 158 18.84 -9.21 -18.15
N VAL A 159 18.04 -9.14 -17.09
CA VAL A 159 16.67 -8.62 -17.10
C VAL A 159 16.57 -7.38 -16.23
N ALA A 160 15.66 -6.46 -16.53
CA ALA A 160 15.46 -5.23 -15.79
C ALA A 160 14.29 -5.35 -14.82
N VAL A 161 14.46 -4.81 -13.62
CA VAL A 161 13.43 -4.77 -12.56
C VAL A 161 13.50 -3.47 -11.77
N ALA A 162 12.38 -3.04 -11.20
CA ALA A 162 12.37 -1.92 -10.27
C ALA A 162 12.84 -2.39 -8.88
N SER A 163 13.80 -1.68 -8.31
CA SER A 163 14.39 -1.99 -7.01
C SER A 163 13.41 -1.77 -5.85
N GLY A 164 13.49 -2.63 -4.84
CA GLY A 164 12.62 -2.59 -3.65
C GLY A 164 11.20 -3.12 -3.91
N THR A 165 10.93 -3.68 -5.08
CA THR A 165 9.66 -4.32 -5.41
C THR A 165 9.66 -5.83 -5.10
N SER A 166 8.47 -6.41 -5.01
CA SER A 166 8.33 -7.87 -4.91
C SER A 166 8.75 -8.59 -6.20
N TYR A 167 8.73 -7.88 -7.33
CA TYR A 167 9.23 -8.39 -8.63
C TYR A 167 10.72 -8.64 -8.61
N GLU A 168 11.51 -7.72 -8.02
CA GLU A 168 12.95 -7.89 -7.87
C GLU A 168 13.27 -9.19 -7.13
N ARG A 169 12.59 -9.45 -5.99
CA ARG A 169 12.76 -10.71 -5.24
C ARG A 169 12.38 -11.93 -6.06
N ARG A 170 11.27 -11.85 -6.82
CA ARG A 170 10.83 -12.97 -7.65
C ARG A 170 11.82 -13.28 -8.75
N VAL A 171 12.41 -12.28 -9.39
CA VAL A 171 13.42 -12.45 -10.44
C VAL A 171 14.72 -12.99 -9.88
N GLN A 172 15.12 -12.60 -8.65
CA GLN A 172 16.29 -13.15 -7.96
C GLN A 172 16.26 -14.69 -7.84
N GLU A 173 15.07 -15.27 -7.68
CA GLU A 173 14.92 -16.73 -7.56
C GLU A 173 15.34 -17.48 -8.83
N PHE A 174 15.40 -16.82 -9.98
CA PHE A 174 15.83 -17.42 -11.25
C PHE A 174 17.35 -17.42 -11.44
N ASN A 175 18.15 -16.80 -10.54
CA ASN A 175 19.59 -16.69 -10.64
C ASN A 175 20.09 -16.09 -11.97
N ILE A 176 19.39 -15.09 -12.49
CA ILE A 176 19.79 -14.33 -13.70
C ILE A 176 20.29 -12.94 -13.30
N ASP A 177 21.20 -12.40 -14.08
CA ASP A 177 21.71 -11.05 -13.88
C ASP A 177 20.60 -10.02 -13.99
N MET A 178 20.60 -9.01 -13.14
CA MET A 178 19.58 -7.98 -13.10
C MET A 178 20.16 -6.59 -13.33
N VAL A 179 19.39 -5.77 -14.03
CA VAL A 179 19.57 -4.33 -14.13
C VAL A 179 18.52 -3.69 -13.24
N SER A 180 18.93 -3.22 -12.05
CA SER A 180 18.05 -2.51 -11.12
C SER A 180 17.75 -1.10 -11.62
N ALA A 181 16.48 -0.70 -11.53
CA ALA A 181 15.97 0.61 -11.87
C ALA A 181 15.21 1.23 -10.68
N GLU A 182 15.06 2.55 -10.64
CA GLU A 182 14.36 3.23 -9.54
C GLU A 182 12.85 2.99 -9.55
N ALA A 183 12.25 2.82 -10.75
CA ALA A 183 10.84 2.53 -10.93
C ALA A 183 10.61 1.66 -12.17
N ILE A 184 9.38 1.16 -12.35
CA ILE A 184 9.04 0.24 -13.45
C ILE A 184 9.25 0.89 -14.82
N PRO A 185 8.87 2.16 -15.09
CA PRO A 185 9.16 2.79 -16.37
C PRO A 185 10.66 2.82 -16.73
N GLN A 186 11.53 3.03 -15.74
CA GLN A 186 12.98 3.02 -15.97
C GLN A 186 13.52 1.61 -16.27
N SER A 187 12.88 0.55 -15.74
CA SER A 187 13.24 -0.83 -16.10
C SER A 187 12.90 -1.12 -17.57
N ILE A 188 11.76 -0.61 -18.06
CA ILE A 188 11.38 -0.67 -19.48
C ILE A 188 12.41 0.07 -20.34
N THR A 189 12.76 1.30 -19.97
CA THR A 189 13.79 2.10 -20.66
C THR A 189 15.14 1.37 -20.70
N ALA A 190 15.53 0.70 -19.64
CA ALA A 190 16.77 -0.10 -19.61
C ALA A 190 16.73 -1.26 -20.62
N MET A 191 15.59 -1.92 -20.77
CA MET A 191 15.36 -2.99 -21.74
C MET A 191 15.36 -2.43 -23.19
N GLU A 192 14.67 -1.32 -23.44
CA GLU A 192 14.65 -0.66 -24.75
C GLU A 192 16.06 -0.23 -25.21
N ALA A 193 16.87 0.27 -24.28
CA ALA A 193 18.27 0.64 -24.50
C ALA A 193 19.21 -0.58 -24.70
N GLY A 194 18.68 -1.81 -24.61
CA GLY A 194 19.46 -3.04 -24.81
C GLY A 194 20.36 -3.42 -23.63
N ARG A 195 20.19 -2.78 -22.44
CA ARG A 195 20.92 -3.15 -21.22
C ARG A 195 20.35 -4.43 -20.58
N ALA A 196 19.09 -4.76 -20.92
CA ALA A 196 18.40 -5.99 -20.53
C ALA A 196 17.61 -6.54 -21.74
N VAL A 197 17.30 -7.83 -21.73
CA VAL A 197 16.50 -8.46 -22.80
C VAL A 197 15.00 -8.40 -22.53
N ALA A 198 14.63 -8.28 -21.27
CA ALA A 198 13.26 -8.17 -20.80
C ALA A 198 13.22 -7.24 -19.57
N ALA A 199 12.03 -6.68 -19.27
CA ALA A 199 11.74 -6.14 -17.96
C ALA A 199 10.58 -6.93 -17.33
N PHE A 200 10.58 -7.07 -15.99
CA PHE A 200 9.53 -7.73 -15.23
C PHE A 200 8.83 -6.75 -14.32
N GLY A 201 7.49 -6.77 -14.32
CA GLY A 201 6.68 -5.87 -13.52
C GLY A 201 5.20 -6.25 -13.55
N ASP A 202 4.36 -5.39 -12.99
CA ASP A 202 2.90 -5.60 -13.01
C ASP A 202 2.32 -5.45 -14.41
N LEU A 203 1.30 -6.26 -14.67
CA LEU A 203 0.60 -6.23 -15.95
C LEU A 203 0.06 -4.85 -16.32
N PRO A 204 -0.63 -4.09 -15.42
CA PRO A 204 -1.14 -2.77 -15.78
C PRO A 204 -0.07 -1.85 -16.38
N THR A 205 1.08 -1.75 -15.71
CA THR A 205 2.17 -0.84 -16.14
C THR A 205 2.84 -1.31 -17.43
N LEU A 206 3.11 -2.61 -17.56
CA LEU A 206 3.77 -3.14 -18.75
C LEU A 206 2.84 -3.17 -19.95
N ALA A 207 1.54 -3.45 -19.75
CA ALA A 207 0.55 -3.39 -20.84
C ALA A 207 0.34 -1.96 -21.35
N ASP A 208 0.27 -0.96 -20.46
CA ASP A 208 0.21 0.45 -20.83
C ASP A 208 1.40 0.85 -21.72
N ALA A 209 2.61 0.42 -21.33
CA ALA A 209 3.80 0.67 -22.14
C ALA A 209 3.75 -0.01 -23.52
N ALA A 210 3.31 -1.27 -23.58
CA ALA A 210 3.19 -2.01 -24.84
C ALA A 210 2.09 -1.45 -25.76
N GLN A 211 1.00 -0.93 -25.21
CA GLN A 211 -0.04 -0.23 -25.97
C GLN A 211 0.46 1.08 -26.59
N LYS A 212 1.28 1.81 -25.87
CA LYS A 212 1.87 3.09 -26.32
C LYS A 212 3.03 2.90 -27.30
N ASN A 213 3.69 1.74 -27.26
CA ASN A 213 4.86 1.43 -28.09
C ASN A 213 4.76 0.04 -28.70
N THR A 214 4.33 -0.03 -29.97
CA THR A 214 4.14 -1.28 -30.72
C THR A 214 5.44 -2.05 -31.01
N SER A 215 6.62 -1.47 -30.74
CA SER A 215 7.90 -2.18 -30.79
C SER A 215 8.12 -3.08 -29.56
N LEU A 216 7.21 -3.04 -28.60
CA LEU A 216 7.21 -3.84 -27.39
C LEU A 216 6.04 -4.85 -27.39
N LYS A 217 6.20 -5.93 -26.66
CA LYS A 217 5.13 -6.90 -26.44
C LYS A 217 5.21 -7.49 -25.05
N ILE A 218 4.06 -7.92 -24.55
CA ILE A 218 3.94 -8.66 -23.29
C ILE A 218 4.24 -10.14 -23.54
N VAL A 219 4.97 -10.75 -22.60
CA VAL A 219 5.12 -12.19 -22.48
C VAL A 219 4.56 -12.60 -21.11
N ARG A 220 3.36 -13.17 -21.12
CA ARG A 220 2.74 -13.67 -19.90
C ARG A 220 3.36 -15.01 -19.52
N PRO A 221 3.86 -15.16 -18.27
CA PRO A 221 4.36 -16.44 -17.81
C PRO A 221 3.26 -17.50 -17.77
N ASN A 222 3.55 -18.71 -18.28
CA ASN A 222 2.70 -19.87 -18.13
C ASN A 222 3.53 -21.06 -17.63
N PRO A 223 3.33 -21.54 -16.37
CA PRO A 223 2.35 -21.02 -15.40
C PRO A 223 2.67 -19.60 -14.92
N VAL A 224 1.68 -18.91 -14.35
CA VAL A 224 1.85 -17.60 -13.70
C VAL A 224 2.91 -17.72 -12.61
N ILE A 225 3.96 -16.89 -12.69
CA ILE A 225 5.10 -16.94 -11.75
C ILE A 225 4.96 -15.94 -10.61
N PHE A 226 4.11 -14.93 -10.75
CA PHE A 226 3.87 -13.91 -9.75
C PHE A 226 2.42 -13.43 -9.82
N LYS A 227 1.75 -13.43 -8.68
CA LYS A 227 0.43 -12.82 -8.49
C LYS A 227 0.40 -12.20 -7.11
N SER A 228 -0.11 -11.00 -6.98
CA SER A 228 -0.17 -10.28 -5.73
C SER A 228 -1.38 -9.38 -5.67
N ASP A 229 -1.73 -8.99 -4.45
CA ASP A 229 -2.68 -7.92 -4.17
C ASP A 229 -1.91 -6.64 -3.89
N SER A 230 -2.34 -5.53 -4.49
CA SER A 230 -1.93 -4.22 -4.04
C SER A 230 -2.79 -3.81 -2.84
N ASN A 231 -2.13 -3.32 -1.81
CA ASN A 231 -2.73 -2.86 -0.57
C ASN A 231 -2.23 -1.43 -0.29
N TYR A 232 -2.81 -0.76 0.68
CA TYR A 232 -2.18 0.40 1.27
C TYR A 232 -1.35 -0.02 2.47
N GLY A 233 -0.08 0.41 2.50
CA GLY A 233 0.77 0.32 3.68
C GLY A 233 0.49 1.50 4.60
N VAL A 234 0.45 1.24 5.90
CA VAL A 234 0.19 2.26 6.94
C VAL A 234 1.12 2.08 8.13
N SER A 235 1.16 3.07 9.01
CA SER A 235 1.96 3.00 10.24
C SER A 235 1.76 1.68 11.00
N PRO A 236 2.82 1.10 11.59
CA PRO A 236 2.69 -0.07 12.46
C PRO A 236 1.77 0.19 13.68
N ASP A 237 1.63 1.45 14.09
CA ASP A 237 0.86 1.86 15.26
C ASP A 237 -0.57 2.30 14.92
N ILE A 238 -1.05 2.08 13.69
CA ILE A 238 -2.42 2.43 13.32
C ILE A 238 -3.42 1.66 14.19
N ASP A 239 -4.39 2.35 14.76
CA ASP A 239 -5.44 1.69 15.55
C ASP A 239 -6.43 0.92 14.64
N ALA A 240 -7.01 -0.15 15.19
CA ALA A 240 -7.90 -1.05 14.46
C ALA A 240 -9.12 -0.33 13.85
N ARG A 241 -9.63 0.73 14.50
CA ARG A 241 -10.78 1.50 14.01
C ARG A 241 -10.40 2.32 12.77
N SER A 242 -9.24 2.97 12.80
CA SER A 242 -8.72 3.74 11.66
C SER A 242 -8.41 2.82 10.47
N LEU A 243 -7.83 1.65 10.71
CA LEU A 243 -7.60 0.64 9.67
C LEU A 243 -8.92 0.16 9.06
N GLN A 244 -9.96 -0.05 9.89
CA GLN A 244 -11.29 -0.41 9.40
C GLN A 244 -11.90 0.68 8.50
N VAL A 245 -11.72 1.97 8.83
CA VAL A 245 -12.22 3.07 7.98
C VAL A 245 -11.53 3.08 6.62
N LEU A 246 -10.21 2.84 6.56
CA LEU A 246 -9.49 2.68 5.29
C LEU A 246 -10.05 1.51 4.47
N ASN A 247 -10.31 0.36 5.11
CA ASN A 247 -10.88 -0.81 4.43
C ASN A 247 -12.30 -0.53 3.90
N ILE A 248 -13.12 0.19 4.67
CA ILE A 248 -14.46 0.62 4.23
C ILE A 248 -14.36 1.57 3.03
N ALA A 249 -13.43 2.53 3.03
CA ALA A 249 -13.23 3.43 1.90
C ALA A 249 -12.85 2.67 0.61
N ILE A 250 -11.99 1.64 0.71
CA ILE A 250 -11.67 0.75 -0.41
C ILE A 250 -12.93 0.02 -0.90
N GLN A 251 -13.72 -0.57 0.01
CA GLN A 251 -14.92 -1.31 -0.35
C GLN A 251 -16.00 -0.40 -0.97
N ASN A 252 -16.17 0.82 -0.43
CA ASN A 252 -17.12 1.79 -0.97
C ASN A 252 -16.79 2.13 -2.42
N ALA A 253 -15.53 2.49 -2.73
CA ALA A 253 -15.11 2.83 -4.08
C ALA A 253 -15.25 1.65 -5.08
N LYS A 254 -15.13 0.40 -4.59
CA LYS A 254 -15.41 -0.80 -5.41
C LYS A 254 -16.90 -1.00 -5.62
N ASN A 255 -17.71 -0.86 -4.57
CA ASN A 255 -19.15 -1.18 -4.60
C ASN A 255 -19.98 -0.14 -5.36
N ASP A 256 -19.57 1.14 -5.33
CA ASP A 256 -20.24 2.21 -6.08
C ASP A 256 -19.78 2.30 -7.55
N GLY A 257 -18.79 1.47 -7.93
CA GLY A 257 -18.24 1.40 -9.28
C GLY A 257 -17.26 2.52 -9.64
N SER A 258 -17.00 3.46 -8.75
CA SER A 258 -16.08 4.58 -9.04
C SER A 258 -14.64 4.11 -9.28
N PHE A 259 -14.20 3.08 -8.54
CA PHE A 259 -12.88 2.48 -8.75
C PHE A 259 -12.77 1.81 -10.12
N GLN A 260 -13.77 1.02 -10.53
CA GLN A 260 -13.79 0.39 -11.87
C GLN A 260 -13.80 1.45 -12.97
N ALA A 261 -14.64 2.48 -12.85
CA ALA A 261 -14.66 3.58 -13.82
C ALA A 261 -13.31 4.31 -13.93
N ALA A 262 -12.55 4.42 -12.83
CA ALA A 262 -11.21 4.99 -12.86
C ALA A 262 -10.19 4.07 -13.58
N LEU A 263 -10.27 2.74 -13.37
CA LEU A 263 -9.46 1.76 -14.09
C LEU A 263 -9.74 1.81 -15.61
N ASP A 264 -11.01 1.81 -16.01
CA ASP A 264 -11.45 1.87 -17.39
C ASP A 264 -10.97 3.16 -18.08
N LYS A 265 -11.14 4.30 -17.40
CA LYS A 265 -10.68 5.61 -17.89
C LYS A 265 -9.16 5.66 -18.07
N ALA A 266 -8.41 4.98 -17.22
CA ALA A 266 -6.96 4.89 -17.30
C ALA A 266 -6.47 3.85 -18.32
N GLY A 267 -7.37 3.07 -18.92
CA GLY A 267 -7.03 2.01 -19.88
C GLY A 267 -6.32 0.82 -19.24
N VAL A 268 -6.62 0.53 -17.96
CA VAL A 268 -6.03 -0.60 -17.24
C VAL A 268 -6.54 -1.91 -17.86
N VAL A 269 -5.61 -2.77 -18.26
CA VAL A 269 -5.92 -4.05 -18.89
C VAL A 269 -6.27 -5.09 -17.82
N ASP A 270 -7.42 -5.74 -17.95
CA ASP A 270 -7.77 -6.90 -17.14
C ASP A 270 -6.92 -8.12 -17.55
N PRO A 271 -6.42 -8.93 -16.62
CA PRO A 271 -5.76 -10.20 -16.94
C PRO A 271 -6.59 -11.14 -17.83
N ALA A 272 -7.92 -11.03 -17.78
CA ALA A 272 -8.82 -11.80 -18.64
C ALA A 272 -8.73 -11.40 -20.12
N ASP A 273 -8.38 -10.13 -20.41
CA ASP A 273 -8.32 -9.58 -21.76
C ASP A 273 -6.94 -9.74 -22.42
N LEU A 274 -5.98 -10.34 -21.70
CA LEU A 274 -4.60 -10.53 -22.20
C LEU A 274 -4.51 -11.37 -23.47
N GLY A 275 -5.46 -12.29 -23.70
CA GLY A 275 -5.46 -13.11 -24.91
C GLY A 275 -5.40 -12.31 -26.22
N ASP A 276 -5.91 -11.08 -26.21
CA ASP A 276 -5.91 -10.19 -27.37
C ASP A 276 -4.57 -9.44 -27.53
N LEU A 277 -3.79 -9.30 -26.48
CA LEU A 277 -2.48 -8.62 -26.47
C LEU A 277 -1.31 -9.57 -26.81
N GLU A 278 -1.44 -10.85 -26.51
CA GLU A 278 -0.43 -11.88 -26.80
C GLU A 278 -0.43 -12.30 -28.29
N MET A 279 -1.53 -12.05 -29.00
CA MET A 279 -1.72 -12.47 -30.39
C MET A 279 -1.36 -11.40 -31.43
N LYS A 280 -0.89 -10.24 -31.02
CA LYS A 280 -0.40 -9.18 -31.90
C LYS A 280 1.11 -9.13 -31.89
#